data_911407deaca82ce8ab369bcb1627c40e
#
_entry.id   911407deaca82ce8ab369bcb1627c40e
#
_cell.length_a   1.000
_cell.length_b   1.000
_cell.length_c   1.000
_cell.angle_alpha   90.00
_cell.angle_beta   90.00
_cell.angle_gamma   90.00
#
_symmetry.space_group_name_H-M   'P 1'
#
loop_
_entity.id
_entity.type
_entity.pdbx_description
1 polymer ?
#
loop_
_entity_poly.entity_id
_entity_poly.type
_entity_poly.pdbx_seq_one_letter_code
_entity_poly.pdbx_strand_id
1 'polypeptide(L)'
;SLLIGWVLLDAILNIFPEKYTHWAVLGIMLLGWGTTLVWELPFSLSQGAVIVPYLYIGYLAKKNRWLDKPLPRRTLYILLGGTALTAVGALLAQSTDCISMGEWTLGPLSILLDAATGFLFIRLFMRLNRFTGPIAQGLQAIGRNSLNIFCIHTVELIAIPWYLFAAHFTDHPLRGMLLQNVIAFASIGLVCALLNLRRSWIVKASAARRQAQRRTPALSQH
;
A
#
# COMPACT_ATOMS: atom_id res chain seq x y z
N SER A 1 1.58 -7.37 -10.05
CA SER A 1 1.99 -8.23 -8.90
C SER A 1 0.86 -8.48 -7.90
N LEU A 2 0.13 -7.45 -7.44
CA LEU A 2 -0.88 -7.58 -6.37
C LEU A 2 -2.05 -8.50 -6.75
N LEU A 3 -2.56 -8.39 -7.98
CA LEU A 3 -3.63 -9.25 -8.49
C LEU A 3 -3.19 -10.73 -8.52
N ILE A 4 -1.96 -10.96 -9.00
CA ILE A 4 -1.39 -12.31 -9.06
C ILE A 4 -1.23 -12.89 -7.65
N GLY A 5 -0.69 -12.12 -6.72
CA GLY A 5 -0.57 -12.53 -5.32
C GLY A 5 -1.93 -12.88 -4.69
N TRP A 6 -2.97 -12.11 -5.02
CA TRP A 6 -4.32 -12.38 -4.53
C TRP A 6 -4.89 -13.68 -5.10
N VAL A 7 -4.75 -13.91 -6.42
CA VAL A 7 -5.18 -15.15 -7.08
C VAL A 7 -4.43 -16.37 -6.53
N LEU A 8 -3.12 -16.24 -6.32
CA LEU A 8 -2.30 -17.31 -5.73
C LEU A 8 -2.74 -17.62 -4.29
N LEU A 9 -2.99 -16.58 -3.47
CA LEU A 9 -3.47 -16.79 -2.11
C LEU A 9 -4.84 -17.47 -2.10
N ASP A 10 -5.77 -17.01 -2.94
CA ASP A 10 -7.11 -17.62 -3.05
C ASP A 10 -7.01 -19.10 -3.46
N ALA A 11 -6.17 -19.42 -4.44
CA ALA A 11 -5.91 -20.79 -4.83
C ALA A 11 -5.34 -21.63 -3.67
N ILE A 12 -4.37 -21.09 -2.92
CA ILE A 12 -3.80 -21.79 -1.76
C ILE A 12 -4.88 -22.06 -0.69
N LEU A 13 -5.71 -21.06 -0.38
CA LEU A 13 -6.75 -21.19 0.62
C LEU A 13 -7.84 -22.20 0.23
N ASN A 14 -8.10 -22.39 -1.07
CA ASN A 14 -9.09 -23.33 -1.58
C ASN A 14 -8.52 -24.75 -1.76
N ILE A 15 -7.23 -24.91 -2.10
CA ILE A 15 -6.64 -26.21 -2.40
C ILE A 15 -6.08 -26.87 -1.14
N PHE A 16 -5.45 -26.11 -0.24
CA PHE A 16 -4.76 -26.68 0.90
C PHE A 16 -5.62 -26.61 2.18
N PRO A 17 -5.67 -27.71 2.98
CA PRO A 17 -6.24 -27.67 4.32
C PRO A 17 -5.54 -26.63 5.19
N GLU A 18 -6.25 -26.05 6.13
CA GLU A 18 -5.75 -24.96 7.01
C GLU A 18 -4.39 -25.30 7.67
N LYS A 19 -4.20 -26.57 8.03
CA LYS A 19 -2.95 -27.08 8.64
C LYS A 19 -1.72 -26.86 7.75
N TYR A 20 -1.88 -26.91 6.42
CA TYR A 20 -0.78 -26.82 5.45
C TYR A 20 -0.69 -25.47 4.74
N THR A 21 -1.69 -24.61 4.89
CA THR A 21 -1.77 -23.32 4.19
C THR A 21 -0.54 -22.45 4.43
N HIS A 22 -0.04 -22.36 5.66
CA HIS A 22 1.15 -21.56 5.97
C HIS A 22 2.43 -22.12 5.33
N TRP A 23 2.56 -23.44 5.21
CA TRP A 23 3.67 -24.05 4.48
C TRP A 23 3.59 -23.82 2.98
N ALA A 24 2.38 -23.87 2.41
CA ALA A 24 2.15 -23.53 1.01
C ALA A 24 2.47 -22.07 0.71
N VAL A 25 2.09 -21.14 1.60
CA VAL A 25 2.44 -19.71 1.49
C VAL A 25 3.95 -19.51 1.53
N LEU A 26 4.65 -20.16 2.47
CA LEU A 26 6.12 -20.09 2.54
C LEU A 26 6.78 -20.71 1.29
N GLY A 27 6.26 -21.83 0.81
CA GLY A 27 6.76 -22.48 -0.41
C GLY A 27 6.64 -21.58 -1.64
N ILE A 28 5.48 -20.97 -1.86
CA ILE A 28 5.24 -20.03 -2.96
C ILE A 28 6.13 -18.78 -2.84
N MET A 29 6.30 -18.25 -1.63
CA MET A 29 7.21 -17.14 -1.38
C MET A 29 8.65 -17.48 -1.74
N LEU A 30 9.14 -18.64 -1.29
CA LEU A 30 10.51 -19.09 -1.59
C LEU A 30 10.72 -19.35 -3.08
N LEU A 31 9.73 -19.92 -3.77
CA LEU A 31 9.75 -20.10 -5.22
C LEU A 31 9.79 -18.74 -5.92
N GLY A 32 8.92 -17.80 -5.52
CA GLY A 32 8.91 -16.44 -6.07
C GLY A 32 10.23 -15.72 -5.87
N TRP A 33 10.78 -15.75 -4.65
CA TRP A 33 12.11 -15.20 -4.36
C TRP A 33 13.22 -15.91 -5.15
N GLY A 34 13.24 -17.22 -5.20
CA GLY A 34 14.23 -17.97 -5.96
C GLY A 34 14.21 -17.67 -7.45
N THR A 35 13.04 -17.44 -8.04
CA THR A 35 12.93 -17.05 -9.45
C THR A 35 13.48 -15.65 -9.71
N THR A 36 13.40 -14.71 -8.76
CA THR A 36 14.01 -13.39 -8.93
C THR A 36 15.54 -13.43 -9.02
N LEU A 37 16.18 -14.47 -8.45
CA LEU A 37 17.62 -14.64 -8.50
C LEU A 37 18.14 -15.20 -9.85
N VAL A 38 17.28 -15.90 -10.59
CA VAL A 38 17.69 -16.60 -11.81
C VAL A 38 17.13 -15.92 -13.05
N TRP A 39 15.85 -15.57 -13.03
CA TRP A 39 15.16 -14.97 -14.17
C TRP A 39 13.88 -14.29 -13.70
N GLU A 40 13.69 -13.05 -14.12
CA GLU A 40 12.43 -12.34 -13.91
C GLU A 40 11.33 -12.95 -14.77
N LEU A 41 10.33 -13.53 -14.12
CA LEU A 41 9.17 -14.07 -14.81
C LEU A 41 8.31 -12.94 -15.38
N PRO A 42 7.73 -13.15 -16.59
CA PRO A 42 6.87 -12.15 -17.21
C PRO A 42 5.65 -11.83 -16.34
N PHE A 43 5.04 -10.67 -16.57
CA PHE A 43 3.84 -10.21 -15.86
C PHE A 43 4.00 -10.06 -14.34
N SER A 44 5.21 -9.88 -13.83
CA SER A 44 5.50 -9.77 -12.39
C SER A 44 5.02 -11.00 -11.58
N LEU A 45 5.11 -12.20 -12.14
CA LEU A 45 4.73 -13.45 -11.47
C LEU A 45 5.58 -13.70 -10.23
N SER A 46 6.89 -13.48 -10.33
CA SER A 46 7.83 -13.62 -9.20
C SER A 46 7.45 -12.69 -8.05
N GLN A 47 7.25 -11.39 -8.35
CA GLN A 47 6.83 -10.39 -7.37
C GLN A 47 5.43 -10.71 -6.83
N GLY A 48 4.54 -11.26 -7.66
CA GLY A 48 3.21 -11.72 -7.25
C GLY A 48 3.29 -12.85 -6.21
N ALA A 49 4.19 -13.82 -6.41
CA ALA A 49 4.41 -14.92 -5.46
C ALA A 49 5.02 -14.43 -4.14
N VAL A 50 5.96 -13.48 -4.20
CA VAL A 50 6.58 -12.86 -3.01
C VAL A 50 5.58 -12.06 -2.18
N ILE A 51 4.55 -11.47 -2.78
CA ILE A 51 3.53 -10.69 -2.05
C ILE A 51 2.54 -11.60 -1.28
N VAL A 52 2.44 -12.88 -1.59
CA VAL A 52 1.47 -13.80 -0.93
C VAL A 52 1.54 -13.77 0.60
N PRO A 53 2.71 -13.78 1.27
CA PRO A 53 2.78 -13.68 2.73
C PRO A 53 2.16 -12.40 3.30
N TYR A 54 2.32 -11.25 2.64
CA TYR A 54 1.71 -9.98 3.09
C TYR A 54 0.18 -10.07 3.07
N LEU A 55 -0.37 -10.63 2.00
CA LEU A 55 -1.81 -10.86 1.86
C LEU A 55 -2.31 -11.89 2.88
N TYR A 56 -1.53 -12.95 3.12
CA TYR A 56 -1.86 -13.99 4.08
C TYR A 56 -1.87 -13.48 5.51
N ILE A 57 -0.89 -12.64 5.91
CA ILE A 57 -0.90 -11.98 7.22
C ILE A 57 -2.14 -11.09 7.37
N GLY A 58 -2.51 -10.34 6.31
CA GLY A 58 -3.75 -9.57 6.28
C GLY A 58 -5.00 -10.44 6.46
N TYR A 59 -5.06 -11.58 5.77
CA TYR A 59 -6.13 -12.57 5.92
C TYR A 59 -6.21 -13.11 7.36
N LEU A 60 -5.08 -13.53 7.96
CA LEU A 60 -5.01 -14.01 9.34
C LEU A 60 -5.40 -12.93 10.35
N ALA A 61 -4.96 -11.70 10.12
CA ALA A 61 -5.30 -10.56 10.97
C ALA A 61 -6.81 -10.31 11.00
N LYS A 62 -7.49 -10.43 9.86
CA LYS A 62 -8.95 -10.35 9.76
C LYS A 62 -9.63 -11.56 10.39
N LYS A 63 -9.21 -12.78 10.05
CA LYS A 63 -9.80 -14.04 10.54
C LYS A 63 -9.74 -14.12 12.08
N ASN A 64 -8.61 -13.78 12.66
CA ASN A 64 -8.38 -13.87 14.10
C ASN A 64 -8.71 -12.59 14.87
N ARG A 65 -9.18 -11.55 14.17
CA ARG A 65 -9.45 -10.21 14.73
C ARG A 65 -8.25 -9.63 15.47
N TRP A 66 -7.04 -9.82 14.91
CA TRP A 66 -5.81 -9.33 15.55
C TRP A 66 -5.74 -7.80 15.60
N LEU A 67 -6.47 -7.11 14.75
CA LEU A 67 -6.53 -5.64 14.77
C LEU A 67 -7.38 -5.11 15.93
N ASP A 68 -8.40 -5.86 16.37
CA ASP A 68 -9.33 -5.43 17.41
C ASP A 68 -8.85 -5.80 18.81
N LYS A 69 -8.10 -6.92 18.93
CA LYS A 69 -7.64 -7.46 20.19
C LYS A 69 -6.25 -6.92 20.58
N PRO A 70 -5.96 -6.74 21.87
CA PRO A 70 -4.59 -6.43 22.31
C PRO A 70 -3.65 -7.59 21.94
N LEU A 71 -2.50 -7.26 21.35
CA LEU A 71 -1.46 -8.26 21.09
C LEU A 71 -0.82 -8.70 22.40
N PRO A 72 -0.54 -10.01 22.57
CA PRO A 72 0.30 -10.49 23.66
C PRO A 72 1.65 -9.78 23.65
N ARG A 73 2.18 -9.41 24.79
CA ARG A 73 3.47 -8.71 24.91
C ARG A 73 4.60 -9.44 24.17
N ARG A 74 4.62 -10.77 24.26
CA ARG A 74 5.61 -11.61 23.56
C ARG A 74 5.55 -11.41 22.05
N THR A 75 4.38 -11.46 21.46
CA THR A 75 4.18 -11.24 20.01
C THR A 75 4.60 -9.84 19.61
N LEU A 76 4.24 -8.83 20.40
CA LEU A 76 4.65 -7.45 20.15
C LEU A 76 6.17 -7.29 20.14
N TYR A 77 6.90 -7.88 21.09
CA TYR A 77 8.36 -7.82 21.13
C TYR A 77 9.01 -8.57 19.96
N ILE A 78 8.46 -9.71 19.55
CA ILE A 78 8.93 -10.45 18.36
C ILE A 78 8.77 -9.58 17.10
N LEU A 79 7.61 -8.95 16.91
CA LEU A 79 7.36 -8.08 15.76
C LEU A 79 8.26 -6.84 15.78
N LEU A 80 8.42 -6.18 16.93
CA LEU A 80 9.30 -5.02 17.07
C LEU A 80 10.77 -5.39 16.84
N GLY A 81 11.20 -6.54 17.39
CA GLY A 81 12.56 -7.05 17.16
C GLY A 81 12.80 -7.36 15.67
N GLY A 82 11.82 -7.96 14.99
CA GLY A 82 11.88 -8.20 13.55
C GLY A 82 11.98 -6.90 12.75
N THR A 83 11.16 -5.91 13.06
CA THR A 83 11.22 -4.58 12.42
C THR A 83 12.56 -3.89 12.66
N ALA A 84 13.10 -3.99 13.88
CA ALA A 84 14.42 -3.44 14.19
C ALA A 84 15.53 -4.17 13.40
N LEU A 85 15.41 -5.48 13.25
CA LEU A 85 16.38 -6.28 12.48
C LEU A 85 16.40 -5.89 11.00
N THR A 86 15.22 -5.68 10.35
CA THR A 86 15.18 -5.17 8.97
C THR A 86 15.78 -3.78 8.86
N ALA A 87 15.46 -2.87 9.77
CA ALA A 87 16.00 -1.51 9.76
C ALA A 87 17.53 -1.51 9.91
N VAL A 88 18.06 -2.30 10.85
CA VAL A 88 19.51 -2.44 11.04
C VAL A 88 20.16 -3.13 9.84
N GLY A 89 19.54 -4.18 9.29
CA GLY A 89 20.02 -4.87 8.10
C GLY A 89 20.10 -3.93 6.89
N ALA A 90 19.08 -3.13 6.65
CA ALA A 90 19.07 -2.12 5.57
C ALA A 90 20.17 -1.07 5.75
N LEU A 91 20.37 -0.58 6.99
CA LEU A 91 21.43 0.39 7.29
C LEU A 91 22.83 -0.20 7.08
N LEU A 92 23.08 -1.43 7.52
CA LEU A 92 24.38 -2.08 7.38
C LEU A 92 24.68 -2.47 5.92
N ALA A 93 23.69 -2.93 5.18
CA ALA A 93 23.81 -3.30 3.78
C ALA A 93 23.80 -2.07 2.85
N GLN A 94 23.48 -0.88 3.35
CA GLN A 94 23.29 0.34 2.56
C GLN A 94 22.34 0.13 1.38
N SER A 95 21.37 -0.76 1.56
CA SER A 95 20.37 -1.14 0.56
C SER A 95 18.98 -1.09 1.17
N THR A 96 17.97 -0.98 0.31
CA THR A 96 16.57 -0.99 0.70
C THR A 96 15.85 -2.11 -0.02
N ASP A 97 14.92 -2.75 0.69
CA ASP A 97 14.06 -3.76 0.06
C ASP A 97 13.15 -3.11 -0.97
N CYS A 98 13.13 -3.65 -2.18
CA CYS A 98 12.34 -3.13 -3.29
C CYS A 98 11.55 -4.25 -3.97
N ILE A 99 10.25 -4.33 -3.67
CA ILE A 99 9.36 -5.35 -4.22
C ILE A 99 9.31 -5.29 -5.76
N SER A 100 9.33 -4.09 -6.34
CA SER A 100 9.24 -3.92 -7.79
C SER A 100 10.50 -4.37 -8.53
N MET A 101 11.66 -4.30 -7.87
CA MET A 101 12.96 -4.73 -8.43
C MET A 101 13.34 -6.14 -8.00
N GLY A 102 12.57 -6.76 -7.10
CA GLY A 102 12.89 -8.09 -6.58
C GLY A 102 14.13 -8.11 -5.69
N GLU A 103 14.51 -6.96 -5.12
CA GLU A 103 15.68 -6.80 -4.25
C GLU A 103 15.28 -6.94 -2.79
N TRP A 104 16.01 -7.79 -2.05
CA TRP A 104 15.72 -8.11 -0.66
C TRP A 104 17.02 -8.16 0.14
N THR A 105 17.21 -7.23 1.06
CA THR A 105 18.45 -7.04 1.85
C THR A 105 18.83 -8.30 2.65
N LEU A 106 17.86 -8.94 3.29
CA LEU A 106 18.03 -10.16 4.07
C LEU A 106 17.39 -11.38 3.37
N GLY A 107 17.22 -11.32 2.03
CA GLY A 107 16.59 -12.37 1.25
C GLY A 107 15.15 -12.65 1.70
N PRO A 108 14.72 -13.93 1.75
CA PRO A 108 13.33 -14.29 2.10
C PRO A 108 12.94 -13.87 3.52
N LEU A 109 13.90 -13.62 4.41
CA LEU A 109 13.62 -13.14 5.75
C LEU A 109 13.09 -11.71 5.73
N SER A 110 13.64 -10.82 4.87
CA SER A 110 13.11 -9.46 4.69
C SER A 110 11.63 -9.48 4.37
N ILE A 111 11.20 -10.37 3.47
CA ILE A 111 9.79 -10.46 3.05
C ILE A 111 8.86 -10.68 4.24
N LEU A 112 9.22 -11.59 5.14
CA LEU A 112 8.42 -11.89 6.33
C LEU A 112 8.47 -10.75 7.35
N LEU A 113 9.64 -10.16 7.54
CA LEU A 113 9.83 -9.07 8.50
C LEU A 113 9.13 -7.79 8.04
N ASP A 114 9.14 -7.50 6.75
CA ASP A 114 8.41 -6.36 6.17
C ASP A 114 6.90 -6.53 6.28
N ALA A 115 6.40 -7.76 6.06
CA ALA A 115 4.99 -8.07 6.29
C ALA A 115 4.59 -7.84 7.76
N ALA A 116 5.45 -8.21 8.71
CA ALA A 116 5.25 -7.95 10.13
C ALA A 116 5.30 -6.45 10.45
N THR A 117 6.25 -5.74 9.86
CA THR A 117 6.39 -4.28 9.97
C THR A 117 5.13 -3.57 9.46
N GLY A 118 4.65 -3.93 8.27
CA GLY A 118 3.41 -3.40 7.71
C GLY A 118 2.20 -3.62 8.63
N PHE A 119 2.10 -4.79 9.25
CA PHE A 119 1.06 -5.08 10.24
C PHE A 119 1.15 -4.18 11.49
N LEU A 120 2.37 -3.95 12.01
CA LEU A 120 2.58 -3.03 13.13
C LEU A 120 2.19 -1.59 12.78
N PHE A 121 2.55 -1.12 11.59
CA PHE A 121 2.17 0.21 11.10
C PHE A 121 0.64 0.35 11.01
N ILE A 122 -0.06 -0.63 10.45
CA ILE A 122 -1.53 -0.63 10.41
C ILE A 122 -2.11 -0.47 11.82
N ARG A 123 -1.62 -1.24 12.79
CA ARG A 123 -2.07 -1.12 14.18
C ARG A 123 -1.74 0.22 14.81
N LEU A 124 -0.56 0.77 14.53
CA LEU A 124 -0.17 2.10 15.00
C LEU A 124 -1.14 3.16 14.45
N PHE A 125 -1.40 3.16 13.15
CA PHE A 125 -2.32 4.11 12.53
C PHE A 125 -3.77 3.93 13.03
N MET A 126 -4.23 2.71 13.28
CA MET A 126 -5.54 2.47 13.89
C MET A 126 -5.62 3.07 15.32
N ARG A 127 -4.53 3.03 16.09
CA ARG A 127 -4.47 3.69 17.40
C ARG A 127 -4.44 5.20 17.27
N LEU A 128 -3.64 5.72 16.35
CA LEU A 128 -3.55 7.16 16.07
C LEU A 128 -4.87 7.74 15.55
N ASN A 129 -5.69 6.94 14.87
CA ASN A 129 -7.02 7.33 14.40
C ASN A 129 -8.00 7.67 15.53
N ARG A 130 -7.69 7.32 16.77
CA ARG A 130 -8.48 7.73 17.95
C ARG A 130 -8.24 9.18 18.35
N PHE A 131 -7.14 9.77 17.91
CA PHE A 131 -6.88 11.18 18.15
C PHE A 131 -7.74 12.04 17.21
N THR A 132 -8.45 13.01 17.80
CA THR A 132 -9.22 14.00 17.07
C THR A 132 -8.40 15.28 16.94
N GLY A 133 -8.21 15.75 15.73
CA GLY A 133 -7.43 16.97 15.48
C GLY A 133 -7.17 17.18 13.99
N PRO A 134 -6.66 18.33 13.58
CA PRO A 134 -6.43 18.66 12.18
C PRO A 134 -5.44 17.68 11.50
N ILE A 135 -4.43 17.22 12.24
CA ILE A 135 -3.45 16.24 11.74
C ILE A 135 -4.12 14.88 11.47
N ALA A 136 -4.96 14.41 12.41
CA ALA A 136 -5.68 13.14 12.23
C ALA A 136 -6.67 13.21 11.06
N GLN A 137 -7.36 14.34 10.88
CA GLN A 137 -8.25 14.57 9.75
C GLN A 137 -7.47 14.56 8.42
N GLY A 138 -6.30 15.18 8.37
CA GLY A 138 -5.41 15.17 7.22
C GLY A 138 -4.96 13.75 6.87
N LEU A 139 -4.49 12.97 7.84
CA LEU A 139 -4.08 11.57 7.65
C LEU A 139 -5.24 10.69 7.18
N GLN A 140 -6.45 10.88 7.72
CA GLN A 140 -7.65 10.18 7.25
C GLN A 140 -8.02 10.56 5.82
N ALA A 141 -7.88 11.83 5.44
CA ALA A 141 -8.11 12.29 4.07
C ALA A 141 -7.12 11.66 3.09
N ILE A 142 -5.83 11.59 3.45
CA ILE A 142 -4.79 10.89 2.69
C ILE A 142 -5.15 9.40 2.56
N GLY A 143 -5.50 8.73 3.67
CA GLY A 143 -5.86 7.32 3.67
C GLY A 143 -7.06 7.01 2.77
N ARG A 144 -8.10 7.86 2.78
CA ARG A 144 -9.27 7.70 1.90
C ARG A 144 -8.96 7.90 0.42
N ASN A 145 -7.93 8.66 0.10
CA ASN A 145 -7.51 8.94 -1.27
C ASN A 145 -6.24 8.15 -1.67
N SER A 146 -5.78 7.21 -0.86
CA SER A 146 -4.51 6.52 -1.06
C SER A 146 -4.38 5.84 -2.42
N LEU A 147 -5.45 5.24 -2.94
CA LEU A 147 -5.44 4.65 -4.28
C LEU A 147 -5.26 5.71 -5.38
N ASN A 148 -5.97 6.84 -5.26
CA ASN A 148 -5.81 7.95 -6.20
C ASN A 148 -4.41 8.52 -6.15
N ILE A 149 -3.86 8.70 -4.94
CA ILE A 149 -2.49 9.18 -4.70
C ILE A 149 -1.49 8.23 -5.37
N PHE A 150 -1.66 6.92 -5.17
CA PHE A 150 -0.81 5.91 -5.78
C PHE A 150 -0.87 5.97 -7.32
N CYS A 151 -2.07 6.03 -7.91
CA CYS A 151 -2.23 6.15 -9.36
C CYS A 151 -1.59 7.42 -9.92
N ILE A 152 -1.76 8.56 -9.25
CA ILE A 152 -1.18 9.85 -9.66
C ILE A 152 0.34 9.77 -9.59
N HIS A 153 0.89 9.25 -8.49
CA HIS A 153 2.33 9.10 -8.33
C HIS A 153 2.94 8.16 -9.37
N THR A 154 2.25 7.07 -9.71
CA THR A 154 2.69 6.16 -10.78
C THR A 154 2.72 6.87 -12.14
N VAL A 155 1.68 7.65 -12.47
CA VAL A 155 1.63 8.44 -13.72
C VAL A 155 2.72 9.49 -13.72
N GLU A 156 2.95 10.17 -12.61
CA GLU A 156 4.01 11.17 -12.44
C GLU A 156 5.40 10.56 -12.68
N LEU A 157 5.68 9.39 -12.10
CA LEU A 157 6.96 8.70 -12.29
C LEU A 157 7.23 8.33 -13.75
N ILE A 158 6.17 8.06 -14.53
CA ILE A 158 6.29 7.72 -15.96
C ILE A 158 6.36 9.00 -16.82
N ALA A 159 5.55 10.02 -16.49
CA ALA A 159 5.39 11.22 -17.32
C ALA A 159 6.53 12.22 -17.13
N ILE A 160 7.13 12.28 -15.94
CA ILE A 160 8.23 13.23 -15.65
C ILE A 160 9.57 12.51 -15.80
N PRO A 161 10.46 13.00 -16.66
CA PRO A 161 11.78 12.41 -16.86
C PRO A 161 12.71 12.76 -15.69
N TRP A 162 12.51 12.16 -14.54
CA TRP A 162 13.23 12.43 -13.28
C TRP A 162 14.75 12.28 -13.42
N TYR A 163 15.22 11.46 -14.37
CA TYR A 163 16.65 11.32 -14.67
C TYR A 163 17.30 12.62 -15.13
N LEU A 164 16.54 13.51 -15.84
CA LEU A 164 17.05 14.83 -16.22
C LEU A 164 17.17 15.75 -15.02
N PHE A 165 16.24 15.65 -14.06
CA PHE A 165 16.34 16.38 -12.80
C PHE A 165 17.52 15.92 -11.97
N ALA A 166 17.71 14.59 -11.84
CA ALA A 166 18.84 14.03 -11.13
C ALA A 166 20.18 14.49 -11.73
N ALA A 167 20.32 14.51 -13.06
CA ALA A 167 21.50 14.98 -13.76
C ALA A 167 21.79 16.46 -13.50
N HIS A 168 20.76 17.29 -13.31
CA HIS A 168 20.92 18.73 -13.06
C HIS A 168 21.32 19.06 -11.62
N PHE A 169 21.05 18.14 -10.67
CA PHE A 169 21.33 18.35 -9.24
C PHE A 169 22.44 17.43 -8.69
N THR A 170 23.35 16.95 -9.54
CA THR A 170 24.47 16.10 -9.13
C THR A 170 25.30 16.70 -7.99
N ASP A 171 25.54 18.02 -8.04
CA ASP A 171 26.32 18.71 -7.01
C ASP A 171 25.55 18.99 -5.71
N HIS A 172 24.22 18.90 -5.75
CA HIS A 172 23.32 19.17 -4.63
C HIS A 172 22.18 18.15 -4.53
N PRO A 173 22.46 16.87 -4.25
CA PRO A 173 21.45 15.79 -4.28
C PRO A 173 20.27 16.03 -3.33
N LEU A 174 20.50 16.63 -2.18
CA LEU A 174 19.43 16.98 -1.23
C LEU A 174 18.44 18.00 -1.81
N ARG A 175 18.93 19.00 -2.57
CA ARG A 175 18.04 19.98 -3.22
C ARG A 175 17.19 19.35 -4.31
N GLY A 176 17.79 18.46 -5.11
CA GLY A 176 17.06 17.69 -6.12
C GLY A 176 15.97 16.83 -5.51
N MET A 177 16.29 16.09 -4.43
CA MET A 177 15.35 15.27 -3.71
C MET A 177 14.21 16.08 -3.07
N LEU A 178 14.51 17.24 -2.46
CA LEU A 178 13.51 18.13 -1.90
C LEU A 178 12.57 18.68 -2.99
N LEU A 179 13.12 19.14 -4.11
CA LEU A 179 12.34 19.65 -5.23
C LEU A 179 11.43 18.57 -5.82
N GLN A 180 11.93 17.35 -6.02
CA GLN A 180 11.16 16.20 -6.47
C GLN A 180 9.97 15.93 -5.53
N ASN A 181 10.21 15.88 -4.22
CA ASN A 181 9.14 15.66 -3.25
C ASN A 181 8.11 16.80 -3.27
N VAL A 182 8.53 18.07 -3.39
CA VAL A 182 7.61 19.21 -3.48
C VAL A 182 6.72 19.10 -4.73
N ILE A 183 7.30 18.76 -5.88
CA ILE A 183 6.54 18.58 -7.13
C ILE A 183 5.55 17.42 -6.98
N ALA A 184 5.99 16.27 -6.42
CA ALA A 184 5.15 15.11 -6.20
C ALA A 184 3.96 15.43 -5.26
N PHE A 185 4.21 16.09 -4.13
CA PHE A 185 3.14 16.48 -3.22
C PHE A 185 2.21 17.55 -3.81
N ALA A 186 2.73 18.48 -4.60
CA ALA A 186 1.92 19.50 -5.27
C ALA A 186 1.01 18.88 -6.35
N SER A 187 1.51 17.97 -7.17
CA SER A 187 0.73 17.25 -8.19
C SER A 187 -0.37 16.39 -7.55
N ILE A 188 -0.06 15.64 -6.52
CA ILE A 188 -1.01 14.85 -5.75
C ILE A 188 -2.10 15.76 -5.14
N GLY A 189 -1.69 16.84 -4.48
CA GLY A 189 -2.61 17.80 -3.86
C GLY A 189 -3.56 18.43 -4.89
N LEU A 190 -3.04 18.85 -6.04
CA LEU A 190 -3.82 19.44 -7.13
C LEU A 190 -4.87 18.45 -7.67
N VAL A 191 -4.46 17.23 -7.99
CA VAL A 191 -5.39 16.23 -8.54
C VAL A 191 -6.44 15.81 -7.50
N CYS A 192 -6.05 15.63 -6.24
CA CYS A 192 -7.01 15.37 -5.16
C CYS A 192 -8.02 16.51 -5.00
N ALA A 193 -7.59 17.77 -5.10
CA ALA A 193 -8.47 18.93 -5.06
C ALA A 193 -9.45 18.93 -6.24
N LEU A 194 -8.97 18.67 -7.46
CA LEU A 194 -9.81 18.58 -8.66
C LEU A 194 -10.85 17.45 -8.56
N LEU A 195 -10.46 16.28 -8.07
CA LEU A 195 -11.37 15.15 -7.87
C LEU A 195 -12.44 15.48 -6.82
N ASN A 196 -12.08 16.16 -5.71
CA ASN A 196 -13.03 16.59 -4.70
C ASN A 196 -14.00 17.65 -5.25
N LEU A 197 -13.52 18.61 -6.02
CA LEU A 197 -14.36 19.59 -6.71
C LEU A 197 -15.36 18.89 -7.65
N ARG A 198 -14.89 18.00 -8.51
CA ARG A 198 -15.76 17.22 -9.41
C ARG A 198 -16.84 16.47 -8.62
N ARG A 199 -16.45 15.79 -7.54
CA ARG A 199 -17.39 15.04 -6.68
C ARG A 199 -18.46 15.96 -6.09
N SER A 200 -18.09 17.15 -5.60
CA SER A 200 -19.03 18.13 -5.06
C SER A 200 -20.02 18.63 -6.12
N TRP A 201 -19.58 18.84 -7.34
CA TRP A 201 -20.43 19.21 -8.49
C TRP A 201 -21.45 18.11 -8.83
N ILE A 202 -21.00 16.84 -8.88
CA ILE A 202 -21.90 15.71 -9.18
C ILE A 202 -22.97 15.58 -8.10
N VAL A 203 -22.61 15.71 -6.83
CA VAL A 203 -23.55 15.64 -5.71
C VAL A 203 -24.57 16.78 -5.77
N LYS A 204 -24.12 18.02 -6.02
CA LYS A 204 -25.02 19.18 -6.17
C LYS A 204 -25.96 19.02 -7.38
N ALA A 205 -25.46 18.56 -8.52
CA ALA A 205 -26.25 18.33 -9.73
C ALA A 205 -27.31 17.22 -9.51
N SER A 206 -26.95 16.15 -8.82
CA SER A 206 -27.89 15.07 -8.51
C SER A 206 -28.97 15.50 -7.51
N ALA A 207 -28.63 16.34 -6.53
CA ALA A 207 -29.60 16.92 -5.59
C ALA A 207 -30.59 17.84 -6.30
N ALA A 208 -30.09 18.71 -7.20
CA ALA A 208 -30.94 19.59 -8.00
C ALA A 208 -31.93 18.82 -8.90
N ARG A 209 -31.45 17.74 -9.56
CA ARG A 209 -32.33 16.85 -10.36
C ARG A 209 -33.43 16.20 -9.51
N ARG A 210 -33.10 15.71 -8.33
CA ARG A 210 -34.11 15.12 -7.40
C ARG A 210 -35.14 16.15 -6.94
N GLN A 211 -34.75 17.39 -6.69
CA GLN A 211 -35.68 18.47 -6.36
C GLN A 211 -36.60 18.84 -7.53
N ALA A 212 -36.07 18.92 -8.75
CA ALA A 212 -36.87 19.14 -9.95
C ALA A 212 -37.91 18.04 -10.16
N GLN A 213 -37.52 16.76 -10.03
CA GLN A 213 -38.46 15.63 -10.15
C GLN A 213 -39.56 15.63 -9.08
N ARG A 214 -39.31 16.12 -7.87
CA ARG A 214 -40.35 16.24 -6.84
C ARG A 214 -41.34 17.36 -7.08
N ARG A 215 -40.99 18.39 -7.89
CA ARG A 215 -41.88 19.49 -8.24
C ARG A 215 -42.80 19.22 -9.43
N THR A 216 -42.45 18.27 -10.27
CA THR A 216 -43.22 17.94 -11.50
C THR A 216 -44.53 17.19 -11.26
N PRO A 217 -44.73 16.32 -10.24
CA PRO A 217 -46.02 15.58 -10.10
C PRO A 217 -47.21 16.44 -9.63
N ALA A 218 -47.03 17.67 -9.22
CA ALA A 218 -48.13 18.54 -8.79
C ALA A 218 -48.91 19.23 -9.92
N LEU A 219 -48.40 19.17 -11.17
CA LEU A 219 -49.00 19.85 -12.31
C LEU A 219 -49.83 18.89 -13.25
N SER A 220 -49.86 17.58 -12.97
CA SER A 220 -50.55 16.62 -13.82
C SER A 220 -51.92 16.13 -13.24
N GLN A 221 -52.41 16.78 -12.19
CA GLN A 221 -53.67 16.42 -11.55
C GLN A 221 -54.79 17.52 -11.68
N HIS A 222 -54.68 18.36 -12.66
CA HIS A 222 -55.74 19.33 -13.01
C HIS A 222 -56.18 19.15 -14.44
#